data_4fdff3b519e07807af9daebf0feefab3
#
_entry.id   4fdff3b519e07807af9daebf0feefab3
#
_cell.length_a   1.000
_cell.length_b   1.000
_cell.length_c   1.000
_cell.angle_alpha   90.00
_cell.angle_beta   90.00
_cell.angle_gamma   90.00
#
_symmetry.space_group_name_H-M   'P 1'
#
loop_
_entity.id
_entity.type
_entity.pdbx_description
1 polymer ?
#
loop_
_entity_poly.entity_id
_entity_poly.type
_entity_poly.pdbx_seq_one_letter_code
_entity_poly.pdbx_strand_id
1 'polypeptide(L)'
;MNANCYDNRELSWLKFNQRVLEEARDEANPLCERLSFLSIFQSNLDEFFMVRCGSLYDQMCEDPHFRENKTNMTCKEQLTAIYARVRELLRDKDDAYSDLRAELSMQGVDIVDFHTITTEEAAWLEAYFKAEIEPLLSPQIIGKKQPFPFLQNKNIYAVVVLEKKGTEKLGLVPCSSGVFPKIVSLPTGKNRFILSEELILHFAPEIFSRHTIKSKSLIRIIRNADIEPDERMEEECDYREAMEQLIRDRKKLCPIKLEFSRLMDTAVIHSLCNYLNLTEEQVFYSEAPLNLSVLSVVRDMLRHNKCLFYQRRVPQKPAWRDISKRMIEQVEEQDRFLAFPYESIRPFLTLLNEAGRDPQVVSIKMTLYRVASNSKIVEALIEAAENGKDXXXXXXXXTAGSVRRGKQH
;
A
#
# COMPACT_ATOMS: atom_id res chain seq x y z
N MET A 1 -28.60 -4.79 -26.08
CA MET A 1 -27.29 -5.46 -26.11
C MET A 1 -27.33 -6.69 -25.21
N ASN A 2 -26.74 -7.78 -25.65
CA ASN A 2 -26.73 -9.05 -24.86
C ASN A 2 -25.83 -8.86 -23.64
N ALA A 3 -26.40 -8.92 -22.45
CA ALA A 3 -25.66 -8.75 -21.17
C ALA A 3 -24.50 -9.78 -21.03
N ASN A 4 -24.60 -10.90 -21.72
CA ASN A 4 -23.59 -11.98 -21.68
C ASN A 4 -22.25 -11.64 -22.38
N CYS A 5 -22.18 -10.50 -23.06
CA CYS A 5 -20.96 -10.07 -23.78
C CYS A 5 -20.01 -9.24 -22.88
N TYR A 6 -20.43 -8.87 -21.69
CA TYR A 6 -19.68 -7.97 -20.81
C TYR A 6 -19.34 -8.67 -19.49
N ASP A 7 -18.16 -8.44 -19.01
CA ASP A 7 -17.75 -8.77 -17.65
C ASP A 7 -17.95 -7.55 -16.75
N ASN A 8 -18.20 -7.74 -15.47
CA ASN A 8 -18.23 -6.64 -14.51
C ASN A 8 -16.83 -6.01 -14.44
N ARG A 9 -16.75 -4.69 -14.50
CA ARG A 9 -15.48 -3.95 -14.55
C ARG A 9 -14.58 -4.27 -13.36
N GLU A 10 -15.15 -4.38 -12.17
CA GLU A 10 -14.36 -4.60 -10.94
C GLU A 10 -13.87 -6.05 -10.85
N LEU A 11 -14.70 -7.01 -11.25
CA LEU A 11 -14.30 -8.42 -11.32
C LEU A 11 -13.23 -8.64 -12.42
N SER A 12 -13.36 -7.95 -13.54
CA SER A 12 -12.36 -7.95 -14.61
C SER A 12 -11.01 -7.39 -14.09
N TRP A 13 -11.05 -6.34 -13.27
CA TRP A 13 -9.84 -5.78 -12.66
C TRP A 13 -9.14 -6.80 -11.73
N LEU A 14 -9.92 -7.58 -10.99
CA LEU A 14 -9.35 -8.65 -10.15
C LEU A 14 -8.65 -9.72 -10.99
N LYS A 15 -9.16 -10.04 -12.19
CA LYS A 15 -8.49 -10.93 -13.14
C LYS A 15 -7.14 -10.35 -13.60
N PHE A 16 -7.08 -9.02 -13.82
CA PHE A 16 -5.81 -8.35 -14.12
C PHE A 16 -4.82 -8.50 -12.96
N ASN A 17 -5.26 -8.25 -11.72
CA ASN A 17 -4.37 -8.36 -10.55
C ASN A 17 -3.96 -9.82 -10.27
N GLN A 18 -4.81 -10.79 -10.64
CA GLN A 18 -4.44 -12.21 -10.64
C GLN A 18 -3.23 -12.46 -11.56
N ARG A 19 -3.22 -11.88 -12.76
CA ARG A 19 -2.06 -12.02 -13.68
C ARG A 19 -0.77 -11.45 -13.07
N VAL A 20 -0.87 -10.39 -12.28
CA VAL A 20 0.29 -9.86 -11.51
C VAL A 20 0.79 -10.91 -10.50
N LEU A 21 -0.14 -11.58 -9.82
CA LEU A 21 0.19 -12.66 -8.87
C LEU A 21 0.81 -13.88 -9.59
N GLU A 22 0.31 -14.21 -10.78
CA GLU A 22 0.85 -15.29 -11.62
C GLU A 22 2.32 -15.03 -11.98
N GLU A 23 2.71 -13.77 -12.23
CA GLU A 23 4.12 -13.40 -12.45
C GLU A 23 4.98 -13.68 -11.21
N ALA A 24 4.43 -13.54 -10.01
CA ALA A 24 5.14 -13.89 -8.76
C ALA A 24 5.35 -15.41 -8.62
N ARG A 25 4.47 -16.21 -9.22
CA ARG A 25 4.51 -17.68 -9.17
C ARG A 25 5.28 -18.30 -10.34
N ASP A 26 5.56 -17.54 -11.40
CA ASP A 26 6.25 -18.04 -12.59
C ASP A 26 7.76 -18.16 -12.32
N GLU A 27 8.24 -19.40 -12.24
CA GLU A 27 9.66 -19.72 -11.98
C GLU A 27 10.58 -19.25 -13.09
N ALA A 28 10.06 -18.90 -14.28
CA ALA A 28 10.87 -18.29 -15.35
C ALA A 28 11.32 -16.87 -14.98
N ASN A 29 10.65 -16.21 -14.05
CA ASN A 29 11.03 -14.88 -13.55
C ASN A 29 12.11 -15.01 -12.46
N PRO A 30 13.10 -14.13 -12.42
CA PRO A 30 14.10 -14.11 -11.32
C PRO A 30 13.44 -13.89 -9.96
N LEU A 31 13.97 -14.54 -8.92
CA LEU A 31 13.40 -14.55 -7.56
C LEU A 31 13.06 -13.15 -7.04
N CYS A 32 13.98 -12.18 -7.15
CA CYS A 32 13.74 -10.82 -6.63
C CYS A 32 12.67 -10.07 -7.40
N GLU A 33 12.43 -10.41 -8.67
CA GLU A 33 11.32 -9.84 -9.44
C GLU A 33 9.98 -10.47 -9.01
N ARG A 34 9.99 -11.78 -8.72
CA ARG A 34 8.81 -12.48 -8.19
C ARG A 34 8.37 -11.87 -6.84
N LEU A 35 9.34 -11.53 -5.97
CA LEU A 35 9.07 -10.80 -4.71
C LEU A 35 8.42 -9.44 -4.98
N SER A 36 8.88 -8.74 -6.02
CA SER A 36 8.29 -7.46 -6.43
C SER A 36 6.85 -7.63 -6.90
N PHE A 37 6.60 -8.64 -7.75
CA PHE A 37 5.24 -8.90 -8.25
C PHE A 37 4.28 -9.22 -7.11
N LEU A 38 4.73 -9.98 -6.10
CA LEU A 38 3.91 -10.28 -4.93
C LEU A 38 3.56 -9.01 -4.14
N SER A 39 4.55 -8.13 -3.95
CA SER A 39 4.34 -6.84 -3.28
C SER A 39 3.42 -5.91 -4.10
N ILE A 40 3.58 -5.89 -5.42
CA ILE A 40 2.74 -5.12 -6.35
C ILE A 40 1.29 -5.63 -6.28
N PHE A 41 1.09 -6.94 -6.26
CA PHE A 41 -0.25 -7.54 -6.12
C PHE A 41 -0.97 -6.99 -4.89
N GLN A 42 -0.30 -6.96 -3.73
CA GLN A 42 -0.89 -6.44 -2.50
C GLN A 42 -1.16 -4.93 -2.59
N SER A 43 -0.19 -4.16 -3.08
CA SER A 43 -0.35 -2.70 -3.23
C SER A 43 -1.52 -2.35 -4.15
N ASN A 44 -1.65 -3.07 -5.27
CA ASN A 44 -2.77 -2.92 -6.21
C ASN A 44 -4.10 -3.23 -5.52
N LEU A 45 -4.14 -4.33 -4.74
CA LEU A 45 -5.35 -4.74 -4.04
C LEU A 45 -5.76 -3.71 -2.97
N ASP A 46 -4.79 -3.14 -2.24
CA ASP A 46 -5.03 -2.07 -1.27
C ASP A 46 -5.68 -0.85 -1.96
N GLU A 47 -5.08 -0.40 -3.07
CA GLU A 47 -5.60 0.73 -3.86
C GLU A 47 -7.01 0.43 -4.39
N PHE A 48 -7.24 -0.79 -4.88
CA PHE A 48 -8.55 -1.25 -5.37
C PHE A 48 -9.61 -1.13 -4.26
N PHE A 49 -9.29 -1.60 -3.06
CA PHE A 49 -10.21 -1.47 -1.92
C PHE A 49 -10.46 0.00 -1.59
N MET A 50 -9.39 0.80 -1.47
CA MET A 50 -9.52 2.22 -1.10
C MET A 50 -10.37 3.00 -2.09
N VAL A 51 -10.17 2.77 -3.40
CA VAL A 51 -10.79 3.58 -4.45
C VAL A 51 -12.08 2.92 -4.96
N ARG A 52 -11.99 1.68 -5.45
CA ARG A 52 -13.12 1.03 -6.15
C ARG A 52 -14.16 0.49 -5.18
N CYS A 53 -13.72 -0.30 -4.17
CA CYS A 53 -14.65 -0.81 -3.16
C CYS A 53 -15.22 0.33 -2.32
N GLY A 54 -14.40 1.35 -2.03
CA GLY A 54 -14.84 2.57 -1.35
C GLY A 54 -15.97 3.26 -2.12
N SER A 55 -15.78 3.49 -3.43
CA SER A 55 -16.80 4.11 -4.28
C SER A 55 -18.09 3.27 -4.36
N LEU A 56 -17.96 1.94 -4.47
CA LEU A 56 -19.13 1.04 -4.48
C LEU A 56 -19.88 1.09 -3.14
N TYR A 57 -19.13 1.18 -2.03
CA TYR A 57 -19.72 1.29 -0.70
C TYR A 57 -20.49 2.62 -0.56
N ASP A 58 -19.88 3.73 -0.97
CA ASP A 58 -20.54 5.05 -0.93
C ASP A 58 -21.80 5.06 -1.80
N GLN A 59 -21.71 4.56 -3.03
CA GLN A 59 -22.85 4.47 -3.94
C GLN A 59 -23.96 3.59 -3.36
N MET A 60 -23.60 2.48 -2.70
CA MET A 60 -24.57 1.60 -2.03
C MET A 60 -25.32 2.33 -0.89
N CYS A 61 -24.59 3.20 -0.16
CA CYS A 61 -25.20 4.00 0.93
C CYS A 61 -26.11 5.11 0.38
N GLU A 62 -25.77 5.70 -0.77
CA GLU A 62 -26.56 6.75 -1.42
C GLU A 62 -27.81 6.20 -2.12
N ASP A 63 -27.64 5.14 -2.89
CA ASP A 63 -28.71 4.49 -3.64
C ASP A 63 -28.54 2.97 -3.63
N PRO A 64 -29.15 2.26 -2.67
CA PRO A 64 -29.04 0.80 -2.58
C PRO A 64 -29.59 0.04 -3.81
N HIS A 65 -30.40 0.68 -4.62
CA HIS A 65 -31.03 0.05 -5.79
C HIS A 65 -30.28 0.37 -7.09
N PHE A 66 -29.26 1.22 -7.05
CA PHE A 66 -28.43 1.53 -8.22
C PHE A 66 -27.89 0.25 -8.84
N ARG A 67 -28.00 0.16 -10.17
CA ARG A 67 -27.47 -0.97 -10.96
C ARG A 67 -26.52 -0.45 -12.04
N GLU A 68 -25.36 -1.08 -12.15
CA GLU A 68 -24.43 -0.69 -13.20
C GLU A 68 -24.92 -1.18 -14.58
N ASN A 69 -24.53 -0.49 -15.62
CA ASN A 69 -25.20 -0.54 -16.94
C ASN A 69 -24.77 -1.69 -17.86
N LYS A 70 -23.81 -2.55 -17.48
CA LYS A 70 -23.30 -3.65 -18.31
C LYS A 70 -23.80 -5.01 -17.84
N THR A 71 -23.60 -5.30 -16.56
CA THR A 71 -23.98 -6.62 -15.97
C THR A 71 -25.25 -6.51 -15.12
N ASN A 72 -25.75 -5.29 -14.92
CA ASN A 72 -26.98 -5.02 -14.15
C ASN A 72 -26.86 -5.43 -12.66
N MET A 73 -25.65 -5.51 -12.13
CA MET A 73 -25.40 -5.83 -10.72
C MET A 73 -25.60 -4.59 -9.85
N THR A 74 -26.21 -4.76 -8.68
CA THR A 74 -26.23 -3.72 -7.63
C THR A 74 -24.84 -3.57 -7.01
N CYS A 75 -24.58 -2.48 -6.31
CA CYS A 75 -23.30 -2.29 -5.59
C CYS A 75 -23.07 -3.41 -4.57
N LYS A 76 -24.11 -3.84 -3.86
CA LYS A 76 -24.03 -4.95 -2.91
C LYS A 76 -23.63 -6.27 -3.59
N GLU A 77 -24.28 -6.59 -4.72
CA GLU A 77 -23.95 -7.82 -5.48
C GLU A 77 -22.52 -7.79 -5.97
N GLN A 78 -22.03 -6.64 -6.44
CA GLN A 78 -20.65 -6.45 -6.85
C GLN A 78 -19.68 -6.66 -5.67
N LEU A 79 -19.93 -6.01 -4.52
CA LEU A 79 -19.08 -6.12 -3.34
C LEU A 79 -19.01 -7.58 -2.84
N THR A 80 -20.15 -8.27 -2.76
CA THR A 80 -20.19 -9.69 -2.34
C THR A 80 -19.34 -10.57 -3.28
N ALA A 81 -19.48 -10.38 -4.59
CA ALA A 81 -18.69 -11.12 -5.60
C ALA A 81 -17.20 -10.79 -5.49
N ILE A 82 -16.86 -9.51 -5.28
CA ILE A 82 -15.47 -9.03 -5.06
C ILE A 82 -14.88 -9.73 -3.83
N TYR A 83 -15.60 -9.73 -2.69
CA TYR A 83 -15.09 -10.32 -1.45
C TYR A 83 -14.83 -11.82 -1.60
N ALA A 84 -15.73 -12.54 -2.27
CA ALA A 84 -15.56 -13.96 -2.55
C ALA A 84 -14.29 -14.19 -3.39
N ARG A 85 -14.12 -13.42 -4.47
CA ARG A 85 -12.97 -13.56 -5.37
C ARG A 85 -11.66 -13.19 -4.66
N VAL A 86 -11.67 -12.14 -3.84
CA VAL A 86 -10.48 -11.71 -3.07
C VAL A 86 -10.03 -12.81 -2.10
N ARG A 87 -10.96 -13.54 -1.46
CA ARG A 87 -10.59 -14.66 -0.56
C ARG A 87 -9.82 -15.75 -1.29
N GLU A 88 -10.20 -16.04 -2.55
CA GLU A 88 -9.46 -17.01 -3.37
C GLU A 88 -8.05 -16.47 -3.67
N LEU A 89 -7.95 -15.22 -4.13
CA LEU A 89 -6.67 -14.59 -4.47
C LEU A 89 -5.73 -14.47 -3.26
N LEU A 90 -6.27 -14.29 -2.05
CA LEU A 90 -5.45 -14.23 -0.83
C LEU A 90 -4.85 -15.59 -0.50
N ARG A 91 -5.57 -16.70 -0.74
CA ARG A 91 -4.99 -18.05 -0.61
C ARG A 91 -3.86 -18.27 -1.60
N ASP A 92 -4.08 -17.90 -2.87
CA ASP A 92 -3.04 -17.98 -3.91
C ASP A 92 -1.81 -17.13 -3.54
N LYS A 93 -2.03 -15.95 -2.94
CA LYS A 93 -0.96 -15.05 -2.45
C LYS A 93 -0.18 -15.70 -1.30
N ASP A 94 -0.88 -16.32 -0.36
CA ASP A 94 -0.24 -16.98 0.79
C ASP A 94 0.62 -18.18 0.33
N ASP A 95 0.12 -18.97 -0.61
CA ASP A 95 0.87 -20.06 -1.24
C ASP A 95 2.13 -19.51 -1.94
N ALA A 96 1.98 -18.46 -2.74
CA ALA A 96 3.10 -17.80 -3.43
C ALA A 96 4.15 -17.29 -2.44
N TYR A 97 3.72 -16.68 -1.34
CA TYR A 97 4.63 -16.20 -0.28
C TYR A 97 5.39 -17.36 0.36
N SER A 98 4.70 -18.46 0.67
CA SER A 98 5.31 -19.65 1.27
C SER A 98 6.41 -20.23 0.36
N ASP A 99 6.12 -20.37 -0.93
CA ASP A 99 7.09 -20.87 -1.93
C ASP A 99 8.31 -19.93 -2.02
N LEU A 100 8.07 -18.62 -2.13
CA LEU A 100 9.14 -17.62 -2.23
C LEU A 100 9.98 -17.56 -0.95
N ARG A 101 9.37 -17.73 0.24
CA ARG A 101 10.08 -17.80 1.51
C ARG A 101 11.05 -18.99 1.53
N ALA A 102 10.61 -20.15 1.03
CA ALA A 102 11.47 -21.34 0.93
C ALA A 102 12.66 -21.11 -0.02
N GLU A 103 12.41 -20.47 -1.18
CA GLU A 103 13.48 -20.14 -2.13
C GLU A 103 14.46 -19.10 -1.55
N LEU A 104 13.96 -18.11 -0.80
CA LEU A 104 14.81 -17.12 -0.11
C LEU A 104 15.76 -17.79 0.86
N SER A 105 15.27 -18.78 1.61
CA SER A 105 16.12 -19.55 2.54
C SER A 105 17.27 -20.26 1.80
N MET A 106 17.00 -20.80 0.60
CA MET A 106 18.04 -21.38 -0.27
C MET A 106 19.06 -20.34 -0.75
N GLN A 107 18.68 -19.06 -0.80
CA GLN A 107 19.60 -17.95 -1.12
C GLN A 107 20.25 -17.34 0.13
N GLY A 108 20.08 -17.97 1.30
CA GLY A 108 20.66 -17.52 2.57
C GLY A 108 19.95 -16.32 3.19
N VAL A 109 18.66 -16.14 2.90
CA VAL A 109 17.83 -15.12 3.55
C VAL A 109 16.68 -15.80 4.28
N ASP A 110 16.69 -15.75 5.61
CA ASP A 110 15.69 -16.41 6.45
C ASP A 110 14.78 -15.39 7.14
N ILE A 111 13.51 -15.43 6.78
CA ILE A 111 12.43 -14.74 7.52
C ILE A 111 11.94 -15.75 8.56
N VAL A 112 12.34 -15.53 9.83
CA VAL A 112 12.09 -16.52 10.90
C VAL A 112 10.86 -16.14 11.73
N ASP A 113 10.39 -17.14 12.46
CA ASP A 113 9.33 -17.01 13.47
C ASP A 113 9.79 -17.70 14.77
N PHE A 114 9.01 -17.57 15.83
CA PHE A 114 9.37 -18.12 17.15
C PHE A 114 9.34 -19.66 17.22
N HIS A 115 8.94 -20.35 16.14
CA HIS A 115 9.02 -21.81 16.05
C HIS A 115 10.35 -22.27 15.44
N THR A 116 11.05 -21.37 14.72
CA THR A 116 12.24 -21.71 13.94
C THR A 116 13.53 -21.07 14.48
N ILE A 117 13.46 -20.26 15.53
CA ILE A 117 14.62 -19.61 16.15
C ILE A 117 15.26 -20.52 17.19
N THR A 118 16.56 -20.29 17.45
CA THR A 118 17.32 -20.99 18.50
C THR A 118 17.04 -20.36 19.88
N THR A 119 17.42 -21.07 20.95
CA THR A 119 17.31 -20.56 22.32
C THR A 119 18.14 -19.28 22.52
N GLU A 120 19.31 -19.22 21.89
CA GLU A 120 20.18 -18.03 21.91
C GLU A 120 19.52 -16.83 21.23
N GLU A 121 18.93 -17.06 20.06
CA GLU A 121 18.20 -16.03 19.33
C GLU A 121 16.98 -15.54 20.13
N ALA A 122 16.25 -16.45 20.77
CA ALA A 122 15.08 -16.10 21.59
C ALA A 122 15.49 -15.20 22.76
N ALA A 123 16.57 -15.54 23.46
CA ALA A 123 17.09 -14.73 24.57
C ALA A 123 17.55 -13.34 24.10
N TRP A 124 18.22 -13.29 22.94
CA TRP A 124 18.64 -12.02 22.35
C TRP A 124 17.45 -11.16 21.96
N LEU A 125 16.42 -11.75 21.32
CA LEU A 125 15.21 -11.05 20.92
C LEU A 125 14.44 -10.50 22.12
N GLU A 126 14.39 -11.23 23.24
CA GLU A 126 13.77 -10.76 24.47
C GLU A 126 14.49 -9.53 25.01
N ALA A 127 15.83 -9.56 25.07
CA ALA A 127 16.64 -8.43 25.51
C ALA A 127 16.45 -7.22 24.57
N TYR A 128 16.49 -7.47 23.26
CA TYR A 128 16.27 -6.43 22.25
C TYR A 128 14.87 -5.80 22.38
N PHE A 129 13.84 -6.64 22.52
CA PHE A 129 12.46 -6.17 22.67
C PHE A 129 12.34 -5.21 23.86
N LYS A 130 12.87 -5.63 25.03
CA LYS A 130 12.80 -4.83 26.28
C LYS A 130 13.56 -3.52 26.17
N ALA A 131 14.69 -3.50 25.48
CA ALA A 131 15.55 -2.31 25.38
C ALA A 131 15.09 -1.34 24.28
N GLU A 132 14.70 -1.86 23.11
CA GLU A 132 14.53 -1.04 21.89
C GLU A 132 13.09 -0.90 21.42
N ILE A 133 12.21 -1.87 21.70
CA ILE A 133 10.84 -1.87 21.17
C ILE A 133 9.81 -1.47 22.25
N GLU A 134 9.82 -2.17 23.37
CA GLU A 134 8.83 -2.01 24.44
C GLU A 134 8.68 -0.56 24.91
N PRO A 135 9.76 0.22 25.13
CA PRO A 135 9.61 1.62 25.59
C PRO A 135 8.94 2.55 24.59
N LEU A 136 8.87 2.15 23.31
CA LEU A 136 8.27 2.95 22.24
C LEU A 136 6.80 2.58 21.99
N LEU A 137 6.30 1.51 22.63
CA LEU A 137 4.94 1.01 22.41
C LEU A 137 3.91 1.83 23.19
N SER A 138 2.71 1.95 22.63
CA SER A 138 1.56 2.63 23.24
C SER A 138 0.39 1.66 23.33
N PRO A 139 0.45 0.65 24.23
CA PRO A 139 -0.63 -0.31 24.36
C PRO A 139 -1.88 0.32 24.96
N GLN A 140 -3.05 -0.09 24.46
CA GLN A 140 -4.34 0.39 24.91
C GLN A 140 -5.23 -0.80 25.30
N ILE A 141 -6.02 -0.63 26.37
CA ILE A 141 -7.04 -1.61 26.78
C ILE A 141 -8.40 -0.97 26.51
N ILE A 142 -9.19 -1.62 25.66
CA ILE A 142 -10.49 -1.11 25.26
C ILE A 142 -11.51 -1.47 26.33
N GLY A 143 -12.02 -0.44 27.01
CA GLY A 143 -13.05 -0.58 28.03
C GLY A 143 -14.42 -0.15 27.50
N LYS A 144 -15.48 -0.55 28.21
CA LYS A 144 -16.87 -0.27 27.81
C LYS A 144 -17.21 1.24 27.76
N LYS A 145 -16.45 2.06 28.46
CA LYS A 145 -16.70 3.51 28.61
C LYS A 145 -15.81 4.39 27.74
N GLN A 146 -14.85 3.80 27.02
CA GLN A 146 -13.90 4.55 26.17
C GLN A 146 -14.24 4.32 24.71
N PRO A 147 -14.17 5.37 23.86
CA PRO A 147 -14.37 5.15 22.45
C PRO A 147 -13.25 4.27 21.88
N PHE A 148 -13.58 3.47 20.88
CA PHE A 148 -12.60 2.65 20.19
C PHE A 148 -11.58 3.58 19.48
N PRO A 149 -10.27 3.32 19.59
CA PRO A 149 -9.28 4.22 19.00
C PRO A 149 -9.37 4.23 17.47
N PHE A 150 -9.01 5.34 16.88
CA PHE A 150 -8.94 5.45 15.41
C PHE A 150 -7.74 4.66 14.91
N LEU A 151 -8.00 3.60 14.15
CA LEU A 151 -6.95 2.80 13.52
C LEU A 151 -6.58 3.45 12.18
N GLN A 152 -5.31 3.77 12.02
CA GLN A 152 -4.80 4.41 10.80
C GLN A 152 -4.83 3.43 9.61
N ASN A 153 -5.10 3.98 8.43
CA ASN A 153 -5.16 3.23 7.17
C ASN A 153 -3.84 2.48 6.92
N LYS A 154 -3.92 1.20 6.53
CA LYS A 154 -2.80 0.31 6.20
C LYS A 154 -1.88 -0.06 7.37
N ASN A 155 -2.05 0.53 8.55
CA ASN A 155 -1.20 0.23 9.70
C ASN A 155 -1.57 -1.12 10.33
N ILE A 156 -0.55 -1.78 10.90
CA ILE A 156 -0.69 -3.07 11.59
C ILE A 156 -0.81 -2.81 13.09
N TYR A 157 -1.70 -3.56 13.72
CA TYR A 157 -1.93 -3.54 15.17
C TYR A 157 -1.93 -4.98 15.68
N ALA A 158 -1.33 -5.20 16.84
CA ALA A 158 -1.54 -6.44 17.59
C ALA A 158 -2.84 -6.29 18.38
N VAL A 159 -3.78 -7.19 18.14
CA VAL A 159 -5.02 -7.28 18.93
C VAL A 159 -4.94 -8.52 19.82
N VAL A 160 -5.29 -8.36 21.10
CA VAL A 160 -5.22 -9.42 22.09
C VAL A 160 -6.53 -9.46 22.89
N VAL A 161 -6.98 -10.66 23.22
CA VAL A 161 -8.09 -10.88 24.15
C VAL A 161 -7.49 -11.05 25.53
N LEU A 162 -7.76 -10.09 26.39
CA LEU A 162 -7.24 -10.00 27.76
C LEU A 162 -8.31 -10.48 28.73
N GLU A 163 -7.96 -11.39 29.64
CA GLU A 163 -8.85 -11.81 30.71
C GLU A 163 -8.29 -11.39 32.07
N LYS A 164 -9.17 -10.87 32.93
CA LYS A 164 -8.84 -10.57 34.32
C LYS A 164 -10.09 -10.75 35.18
N LYS A 165 -10.00 -11.68 36.14
CA LYS A 165 -11.11 -11.99 37.08
C LYS A 165 -12.43 -12.32 36.36
N GLY A 166 -12.36 -13.11 35.31
CA GLY A 166 -13.52 -13.56 34.52
C GLY A 166 -14.10 -12.50 33.59
N THR A 167 -13.44 -11.33 33.44
CA THR A 167 -13.89 -10.28 32.55
C THR A 167 -12.90 -10.20 31.35
N GLU A 168 -13.45 -10.25 30.14
CA GLU A 168 -12.67 -10.12 28.92
C GLU A 168 -12.67 -8.68 28.40
N LYS A 169 -11.54 -8.24 27.87
CA LYS A 169 -11.33 -6.94 27.23
C LYS A 169 -10.43 -7.12 26.00
N LEU A 170 -10.47 -6.17 25.09
CA LEU A 170 -9.53 -6.13 23.97
C LEU A 170 -8.34 -5.24 24.34
N GLY A 171 -7.14 -5.77 24.07
CA GLY A 171 -5.90 -4.98 24.09
C GLY A 171 -5.49 -4.69 22.66
N LEU A 172 -4.95 -3.52 22.41
CA LEU A 172 -4.46 -3.05 21.12
C LEU A 172 -3.07 -2.47 21.26
N VAL A 173 -2.15 -2.87 20.37
CA VAL A 173 -0.79 -2.31 20.32
C VAL A 173 -0.49 -1.90 18.87
N PRO A 174 -0.23 -0.60 18.60
CA PRO A 174 0.23 -0.21 17.26
C PRO A 174 1.61 -0.82 16.95
N CYS A 175 1.73 -1.46 15.78
CA CYS A 175 2.97 -2.12 15.34
C CYS A 175 3.66 -1.36 14.19
N SER A 176 3.06 -0.30 13.67
CA SER A 176 3.57 0.49 12.55
C SER A 176 3.78 1.93 12.98
N SER A 177 4.71 2.17 13.89
CA SER A 177 4.91 3.53 14.44
C SER A 177 5.89 4.39 13.64
N GLY A 178 6.70 3.80 12.75
CA GLY A 178 7.80 4.50 12.08
C GLY A 178 9.01 4.75 12.97
N VAL A 179 8.90 4.50 14.27
CA VAL A 179 9.97 4.74 15.26
C VAL A 179 10.90 3.52 15.41
N PHE A 180 10.46 2.32 15.04
CA PHE A 180 11.27 1.11 15.08
C PHE A 180 11.29 0.45 13.70
N PRO A 181 12.33 -0.37 13.38
CA PRO A 181 12.47 -0.95 12.05
C PRO A 181 11.38 -1.98 11.76
N LYS A 182 11.08 -2.20 10.48
CA LYS A 182 10.11 -3.23 10.04
C LYS A 182 10.61 -4.65 10.32
N ILE A 183 11.93 -4.82 10.33
CA ILE A 183 12.57 -6.11 10.57
C ILE A 183 13.63 -5.97 11.67
N VAL A 184 13.79 -7.01 12.45
CA VAL A 184 14.84 -7.11 13.48
C VAL A 184 15.82 -8.21 13.03
N SER A 185 17.05 -7.81 12.70
CA SER A 185 18.10 -8.74 12.27
C SER A 185 18.66 -9.50 13.46
N LEU A 186 18.83 -10.81 13.31
CA LEU A 186 19.38 -11.67 14.36
C LEU A 186 20.92 -11.68 14.32
N PRO A 187 21.58 -11.82 15.48
CA PRO A 187 23.05 -11.79 15.55
C PRO A 187 23.71 -13.07 15.05
N THR A 188 22.97 -14.16 14.96
CA THR A 188 23.51 -15.51 14.70
C THR A 188 23.72 -15.82 13.22
N GLY A 189 23.15 -15.02 12.30
CA GLY A 189 23.29 -15.27 10.87
C GLY A 189 23.17 -14.02 10.02
N LYS A 190 23.89 -14.01 8.91
CA LYS A 190 23.70 -12.96 7.91
C LYS A 190 22.32 -13.13 7.25
N ASN A 191 21.60 -12.04 7.12
CA ASN A 191 20.29 -12.00 6.45
C ASN A 191 19.25 -12.91 7.11
N ARG A 192 19.32 -13.07 8.44
CA ARG A 192 18.35 -13.82 9.23
C ARG A 192 17.63 -12.82 10.12
N PHE A 193 16.28 -12.74 10.02
CA PHE A 193 15.53 -11.67 10.70
C PHE A 193 14.07 -12.07 10.97
N ILE A 194 13.46 -11.36 11.93
CA ILE A 194 12.04 -11.49 12.28
C ILE A 194 11.33 -10.16 12.01
N LEU A 195 10.04 -10.21 11.68
CA LEU A 195 9.21 -9.01 11.51
C LEU A 195 8.91 -8.39 12.88
N SER A 196 9.02 -7.07 12.98
CA SER A 196 8.80 -6.36 14.26
C SER A 196 7.38 -6.56 14.81
N GLU A 197 6.36 -6.62 13.93
CA GLU A 197 4.99 -6.89 14.34
C GLU A 197 4.83 -8.29 14.95
N GLU A 198 5.56 -9.29 14.44
CA GLU A 198 5.57 -10.65 15.00
C GLU A 198 6.25 -10.67 16.36
N LEU A 199 7.34 -9.90 16.50
CA LEU A 199 8.04 -9.74 17.78
C LEU A 199 7.11 -9.11 18.84
N ILE A 200 6.43 -8.03 18.49
CA ILE A 200 5.46 -7.36 19.38
C ILE A 200 4.33 -8.32 19.77
N LEU A 201 3.79 -9.06 18.79
CA LEU A 201 2.69 -10.01 19.05
C LEU A 201 3.17 -11.14 19.98
N HIS A 202 4.41 -11.60 19.81
CA HIS A 202 4.99 -12.67 20.67
C HIS A 202 5.04 -12.20 22.12
N PHE A 203 5.57 -10.98 22.36
CA PHE A 203 5.76 -10.43 23.72
C PHE A 203 4.51 -9.72 24.27
N ALA A 204 3.35 -9.88 23.64
CA ALA A 204 2.08 -9.35 24.15
C ALA A 204 1.80 -9.75 25.64
N PRO A 205 2.13 -10.98 26.09
CA PRO A 205 1.95 -11.32 27.53
C PRO A 205 2.76 -10.43 28.47
N GLU A 206 3.92 -9.97 28.07
CA GLU A 206 4.77 -9.07 28.88
C GLU A 206 4.18 -7.65 28.86
N ILE A 207 3.78 -7.16 27.69
CA ILE A 207 3.12 -5.85 27.51
C ILE A 207 1.87 -5.76 28.42
N PHE A 208 1.07 -6.83 28.48
CA PHE A 208 -0.16 -6.87 29.27
C PHE A 208 -0.02 -7.78 30.51
N SER A 209 1.08 -7.65 31.23
CA SER A 209 1.50 -8.54 32.35
C SER A 209 0.47 -8.71 33.48
N ARG A 210 -0.52 -7.79 33.59
CA ARG A 210 -1.59 -7.84 34.60
C ARG A 210 -2.83 -8.63 34.16
N HIS A 211 -2.78 -9.24 32.97
CA HIS A 211 -3.90 -9.95 32.35
C HIS A 211 -3.44 -11.30 31.77
N THR A 212 -4.34 -12.25 31.69
CA THR A 212 -4.13 -13.49 30.94
C THR A 212 -4.54 -13.25 29.49
N ILE A 213 -3.70 -13.69 28.55
CA ILE A 213 -4.03 -13.58 27.12
C ILE A 213 -4.72 -14.88 26.68
N LYS A 214 -5.94 -14.76 26.17
CA LYS A 214 -6.75 -15.87 25.65
C LYS A 214 -6.44 -16.17 24.19
N SER A 215 -6.35 -15.13 23.39
CA SER A 215 -6.00 -15.23 21.97
C SER A 215 -5.38 -13.92 21.49
N LYS A 216 -4.65 -13.99 20.38
CA LYS A 216 -3.99 -12.81 19.81
C LYS A 216 -3.80 -12.96 18.30
N SER A 217 -3.84 -11.84 17.60
CA SER A 217 -3.61 -11.76 16.16
C SER A 217 -3.04 -10.40 15.79
N LEU A 218 -2.36 -10.32 14.67
CA LEU A 218 -2.14 -9.03 14.01
C LEU A 218 -3.40 -8.72 13.19
N ILE A 219 -3.75 -7.44 13.14
CA ILE A 219 -4.80 -6.94 12.27
C ILE A 219 -4.29 -5.78 11.44
N ARG A 220 -4.90 -5.60 10.27
CA ARG A 220 -4.62 -4.48 9.37
C ARG A 220 -5.95 -4.00 8.79
N ILE A 221 -6.12 -2.68 8.72
CA ILE A 221 -7.37 -2.09 8.25
C ILE A 221 -7.11 -1.32 6.95
N ILE A 222 -8.06 -1.40 6.02
CA ILE A 222 -8.08 -0.54 4.82
C ILE A 222 -9.32 0.34 4.90
N ARG A 223 -9.13 1.64 4.63
CA ARG A 223 -10.20 2.65 4.67
C ARG A 223 -10.54 3.16 3.27
N ASN A 224 -11.74 3.68 3.15
CA ASN A 224 -12.25 4.33 1.94
C ASN A 224 -11.50 5.65 1.74
N ALA A 225 -10.69 5.77 0.70
CA ALA A 225 -9.85 6.92 0.35
C ALA A 225 -8.77 7.25 1.40
N ASP A 226 -7.71 7.85 0.95
CA ASP A 226 -6.56 8.24 1.76
C ASP A 226 -6.46 9.76 1.77
N ILE A 227 -7.02 10.39 2.80
CA ILE A 227 -6.79 11.81 3.05
C ILE A 227 -5.72 11.88 4.14
N GLU A 228 -4.52 12.27 3.77
CA GLU A 228 -3.46 12.52 4.75
C GLU A 228 -3.80 13.82 5.51
N PRO A 229 -3.90 13.75 6.85
CA PRO A 229 -4.30 14.94 7.63
C PRO A 229 -3.32 16.12 7.58
N ASP A 230 -2.04 15.84 7.25
CA ASP A 230 -0.98 16.82 7.41
C ASP A 230 -0.87 17.87 6.29
N GLU A 231 -1.53 17.67 5.15
CA GLU A 231 -1.35 18.55 3.99
C GLU A 231 -2.31 19.76 3.95
N ARG A 232 -3.27 19.86 4.90
CA ARG A 232 -4.28 20.92 4.87
C ARG A 232 -4.21 21.93 6.02
N MET A 233 -3.20 21.86 6.88
CA MET A 233 -3.00 22.87 7.93
C MET A 233 -2.10 23.99 7.44
N GLU A 234 -2.44 24.61 6.31
CA GLU A 234 -1.79 25.85 5.89
C GLU A 234 -2.77 27.03 6.01
N GLU A 235 -2.44 27.87 6.97
CA GLU A 235 -2.78 29.28 7.13
C GLU A 235 -4.25 29.73 6.96
N GLU A 236 -4.79 30.29 8.04
CA GLU A 236 -6.02 31.09 8.12
C GLU A 236 -7.39 30.37 8.07
N CYS A 237 -7.49 29.14 8.60
CA CYS A 237 -8.79 28.63 9.01
C CYS A 237 -8.95 28.72 10.53
N ASP A 238 -10.11 29.18 10.98
CA ASP A 238 -10.50 29.08 12.39
C ASP A 238 -10.30 27.63 12.84
N TYR A 239 -9.56 27.41 13.90
CA TYR A 239 -9.26 26.09 14.50
C TYR A 239 -10.52 25.23 14.63
N ARG A 240 -11.66 25.85 14.94
CA ARG A 240 -12.95 25.19 15.07
C ARG A 240 -13.45 24.65 13.71
N GLU A 241 -13.39 25.44 12.65
CA GLU A 241 -13.80 25.02 11.30
C GLU A 241 -12.89 23.90 10.77
N ALA A 242 -11.58 24.03 11.02
CA ALA A 242 -10.61 23.00 10.66
C ALA A 242 -10.91 21.68 11.38
N MET A 243 -11.25 21.72 12.67
CA MET A 243 -11.61 20.54 13.44
C MET A 243 -12.95 19.95 13.01
N GLU A 244 -13.95 20.77 12.71
CA GLU A 244 -15.23 20.29 12.18
C GLU A 244 -15.07 19.64 10.80
N GLN A 245 -14.20 20.18 9.96
CA GLN A 245 -13.88 19.58 8.66
C GLN A 245 -13.14 18.26 8.83
N LEU A 246 -12.16 18.21 9.73
CA LEU A 246 -11.42 16.98 10.08
C LEU A 246 -12.37 15.87 10.60
N ILE A 247 -13.35 16.23 11.42
CA ILE A 247 -14.35 15.29 11.92
C ILE A 247 -15.26 14.81 10.77
N ARG A 248 -15.65 15.70 9.86
CA ARG A 248 -16.43 15.34 8.67
C ARG A 248 -15.64 14.42 7.74
N ASP A 249 -14.37 14.73 7.52
CA ASP A 249 -13.50 13.91 6.65
C ASP A 249 -13.20 12.55 7.28
N ARG A 250 -13.05 12.48 8.61
CA ARG A 250 -12.91 11.19 9.34
C ARG A 250 -14.15 10.31 9.17
N LYS A 251 -15.35 10.89 9.09
CA LYS A 251 -16.57 10.12 8.83
C LYS A 251 -16.59 9.54 7.42
N LYS A 252 -15.95 10.21 6.46
CA LYS A 252 -15.80 9.72 5.08
C LYS A 252 -14.76 8.60 4.96
N LEU A 253 -13.79 8.52 5.89
CA LEU A 253 -12.72 7.51 5.91
C LEU A 253 -13.21 6.22 6.59
N CYS A 254 -14.37 5.71 6.20
CA CYS A 254 -14.92 4.50 6.82
C CYS A 254 -14.02 3.29 6.51
N PRO A 255 -13.86 2.37 7.46
CA PRO A 255 -13.21 1.09 7.19
C PRO A 255 -13.99 0.30 6.14
N ILE A 256 -13.27 -0.37 5.24
CA ILE A 256 -13.87 -1.17 4.16
C ILE A 256 -13.31 -2.59 4.11
N LYS A 257 -12.21 -2.85 4.83
CA LYS A 257 -11.59 -4.18 4.88
C LYS A 257 -10.83 -4.33 6.20
N LEU A 258 -10.95 -5.48 6.84
CA LEU A 258 -10.20 -5.87 8.03
C LEU A 258 -9.49 -7.19 7.75
N GLU A 259 -8.18 -7.22 7.95
CA GLU A 259 -7.36 -8.42 7.74
C GLU A 259 -6.80 -8.91 9.08
N PHE A 260 -6.76 -10.23 9.24
CA PHE A 260 -6.18 -10.93 10.39
C PHE A 260 -5.04 -11.82 9.93
N SER A 261 -3.98 -11.91 10.72
CA SER A 261 -2.89 -12.87 10.49
C SER A 261 -3.18 -14.25 11.11
N ARG A 262 -4.09 -14.31 12.06
CA ARG A 262 -4.46 -15.54 12.78
C ARG A 262 -5.96 -15.58 13.04
N LEU A 263 -6.51 -16.79 13.05
CA LEU A 263 -7.93 -17.00 13.37
C LEU A 263 -8.20 -16.57 14.82
N MET A 264 -9.31 -15.91 15.01
CA MET A 264 -9.81 -15.51 16.35
C MET A 264 -11.25 -15.96 16.51
N ASP A 265 -11.73 -16.03 17.74
CA ASP A 265 -13.09 -16.42 18.05
C ASP A 265 -14.10 -15.48 17.36
N THR A 266 -15.21 -16.05 16.89
CA THR A 266 -16.28 -15.32 16.21
C THR A 266 -16.79 -14.13 17.03
N ALA A 267 -16.89 -14.29 18.36
CA ALA A 267 -17.33 -13.21 19.26
C ALA A 267 -16.37 -12.00 19.22
N VAL A 268 -15.07 -12.25 19.09
CA VAL A 268 -14.05 -11.20 19.01
C VAL A 268 -14.14 -10.49 17.66
N ILE A 269 -14.26 -11.27 16.57
CA ILE A 269 -14.42 -10.74 15.21
C ILE A 269 -15.68 -9.86 15.16
N HIS A 270 -16.79 -10.35 15.66
CA HIS A 270 -18.07 -9.61 15.72
C HIS A 270 -17.92 -8.31 16.52
N SER A 271 -17.22 -8.35 17.67
CA SER A 271 -16.95 -7.17 18.48
C SER A 271 -16.12 -6.12 17.73
N LEU A 272 -15.06 -6.55 17.05
CA LEU A 272 -14.22 -5.67 16.24
C LEU A 272 -14.99 -5.09 15.05
N CYS A 273 -15.80 -5.89 14.38
CA CYS A 273 -16.67 -5.43 13.30
C CYS A 273 -17.64 -4.34 13.79
N ASN A 274 -18.24 -4.54 14.95
CA ASN A 274 -19.13 -3.54 15.56
C ASN A 274 -18.40 -2.22 15.87
N TYR A 275 -17.19 -2.29 16.46
CA TYR A 275 -16.39 -1.09 16.74
C TYR A 275 -15.98 -0.35 15.46
N LEU A 276 -15.73 -1.10 14.39
CA LEU A 276 -15.22 -0.55 13.11
C LEU A 276 -16.34 -0.27 12.10
N ASN A 277 -17.59 -0.60 12.44
CA ASN A 277 -18.74 -0.50 11.54
C ASN A 277 -18.53 -1.31 10.24
N LEU A 278 -18.05 -2.54 10.39
CA LEU A 278 -17.82 -3.50 9.30
C LEU A 278 -18.79 -4.67 9.42
N THR A 279 -19.02 -5.35 8.32
CA THR A 279 -19.68 -6.67 8.29
C THR A 279 -18.64 -7.77 8.28
N GLU A 280 -19.03 -8.98 8.66
CA GLU A 280 -18.12 -10.14 8.63
C GLU A 280 -17.68 -10.50 7.19
N GLU A 281 -18.43 -10.11 6.16
CA GLU A 281 -18.04 -10.27 4.76
C GLU A 281 -16.76 -9.48 4.41
N GLN A 282 -16.48 -8.40 5.17
CA GLN A 282 -15.33 -7.52 4.97
C GLN A 282 -14.10 -7.97 5.77
N VAL A 283 -14.18 -9.15 6.41
CA VAL A 283 -13.08 -9.75 7.19
C VAL A 283 -12.33 -10.77 6.32
N PHE A 284 -11.01 -10.68 6.33
CA PHE A 284 -10.10 -11.51 5.53
C PHE A 284 -8.98 -12.07 6.39
N TYR A 285 -8.44 -13.21 5.99
CA TYR A 285 -7.31 -13.87 6.65
C TYR A 285 -6.17 -14.03 5.67
N SER A 286 -4.94 -13.90 6.17
CA SER A 286 -3.73 -14.12 5.39
C SER A 286 -2.64 -14.69 6.30
N GLU A 287 -2.03 -15.79 5.88
CA GLU A 287 -0.88 -16.40 6.57
C GLU A 287 0.42 -15.66 6.23
N ALA A 288 0.48 -15.06 5.05
CA ALA A 288 1.59 -14.18 4.67
C ALA A 288 1.55 -12.89 5.52
N PRO A 289 2.68 -12.19 5.65
CA PRO A 289 2.71 -10.90 6.36
C PRO A 289 1.63 -9.95 5.84
N LEU A 290 0.94 -9.27 6.76
CA LEU A 290 -0.14 -8.34 6.40
C LEU A 290 0.35 -7.13 5.59
N ASN A 291 1.66 -6.88 5.59
CA ASN A 291 2.28 -5.81 4.79
C ASN A 291 3.52 -6.35 4.06
N LEU A 292 3.37 -6.64 2.77
CA LEU A 292 4.44 -7.20 1.94
C LEU A 292 5.46 -6.15 1.47
N SER A 293 5.34 -4.89 1.90
CA SER A 293 6.37 -3.87 1.59
C SER A 293 7.75 -4.25 2.18
N VAL A 294 7.77 -5.13 3.18
CA VAL A 294 9.01 -5.68 3.74
C VAL A 294 9.86 -6.41 2.67
N LEU A 295 9.23 -6.95 1.63
CA LEU A 295 9.94 -7.66 0.55
C LEU A 295 10.90 -6.76 -0.21
N SER A 296 10.69 -5.43 -0.19
CA SER A 296 11.65 -4.48 -0.78
C SER A 296 12.98 -4.48 -0.01
N VAL A 297 12.93 -4.61 1.32
CA VAL A 297 14.13 -4.71 2.17
C VAL A 297 14.87 -6.01 1.85
N VAL A 298 14.14 -7.11 1.68
CA VAL A 298 14.71 -8.43 1.32
C VAL A 298 15.42 -8.35 -0.04
N ARG A 299 14.77 -7.71 -1.03
CA ARG A 299 15.39 -7.51 -2.36
C ARG A 299 16.70 -6.72 -2.25
N ASP A 300 16.75 -5.70 -1.39
CA ASP A 300 17.95 -4.88 -1.19
C ASP A 300 19.10 -5.71 -0.61
N MET A 301 18.82 -6.65 0.30
CA MET A 301 19.82 -7.57 0.83
C MET A 301 20.47 -8.43 -0.26
N LEU A 302 19.68 -8.78 -1.29
CA LEU A 302 20.09 -9.67 -2.39
C LEU A 302 20.63 -8.92 -3.62
N ARG A 303 20.75 -7.58 -3.61
CA ARG A 303 21.18 -6.75 -4.75
C ARG A 303 22.57 -7.14 -5.32
N HIS A 304 23.40 -7.76 -4.52
CA HIS A 304 24.73 -8.22 -4.94
C HIS A 304 24.65 -9.41 -5.91
N ASN A 305 23.57 -10.20 -5.88
CA ASN A 305 23.38 -11.38 -6.75
C ASN A 305 22.54 -11.01 -7.97
N LYS A 306 23.21 -10.65 -9.07
CA LYS A 306 22.58 -10.15 -10.31
C LYS A 306 21.66 -11.20 -10.97
N CYS A 307 21.89 -12.48 -10.72
CA CYS A 307 21.09 -13.56 -11.32
C CYS A 307 19.65 -13.59 -10.78
N LEU A 308 19.41 -12.97 -9.62
CA LEU A 308 18.08 -12.91 -8.99
C LEU A 308 17.23 -11.74 -9.49
N PHE A 309 17.75 -10.97 -10.47
CA PHE A 309 17.09 -9.79 -11.03
C PHE A 309 17.05 -9.87 -12.55
N TYR A 310 16.08 -9.18 -13.16
CA TYR A 310 16.11 -8.99 -14.61
C TYR A 310 17.39 -8.24 -15.02
N GLN A 311 17.96 -8.63 -16.15
CA GLN A 311 19.07 -7.90 -16.73
C GLN A 311 18.62 -6.46 -17.02
N ARG A 312 19.42 -5.48 -16.56
CA ARG A 312 19.14 -4.07 -16.77
C ARG A 312 19.09 -3.73 -18.25
N ARG A 313 17.96 -3.28 -18.71
CA ARG A 313 17.81 -2.79 -20.08
C ARG A 313 18.34 -1.36 -20.19
N VAL A 314 19.05 -1.08 -21.29
CA VAL A 314 19.50 0.27 -21.62
C VAL A 314 18.52 0.85 -22.63
N PRO A 315 17.78 1.92 -22.26
CA PRO A 315 16.83 2.53 -23.20
C PRO A 315 17.53 3.00 -24.48
N GLN A 316 16.95 2.69 -25.61
CA GLN A 316 17.51 2.99 -26.92
C GLN A 316 17.12 4.40 -27.35
N LYS A 317 17.96 5.00 -28.19
CA LYS A 317 17.64 6.26 -28.87
C LYS A 317 16.48 6.00 -29.86
N PRO A 318 15.42 6.82 -29.85
CA PRO A 318 14.37 6.66 -30.87
C PRO A 318 14.92 6.86 -32.29
N ALA A 319 14.44 6.05 -33.24
CA ALA A 319 14.93 6.08 -34.62
C ALA A 319 14.71 7.45 -35.28
N TRP A 320 13.64 8.15 -34.94
CA TRP A 320 13.29 9.46 -35.51
C TRP A 320 14.13 10.62 -34.95
N ARG A 321 14.90 10.40 -33.86
CA ARG A 321 15.62 11.50 -33.16
C ARG A 321 16.87 11.94 -33.96
N ASP A 322 16.79 13.12 -34.53
CA ASP A 322 17.94 13.79 -35.16
C ASP A 322 18.62 14.71 -34.15
N ILE A 323 19.85 14.41 -33.76
CA ILE A 323 20.59 15.16 -32.75
C ILE A 323 21.09 16.52 -33.24
N SER A 324 21.08 16.75 -34.56
CA SER A 324 21.50 18.02 -35.14
C SER A 324 20.40 19.10 -35.10
N LYS A 325 19.14 18.66 -34.88
CA LYS A 325 17.97 19.55 -34.83
C LYS A 325 17.46 19.72 -33.39
N ARG A 326 16.89 20.89 -33.12
CA ARG A 326 16.16 21.13 -31.84
C ARG A 326 14.96 20.18 -31.76
N MET A 327 14.57 19.82 -30.54
CA MET A 327 13.40 18.94 -30.34
C MET A 327 12.10 19.62 -30.77
N ILE A 328 11.98 20.91 -30.52
CA ILE A 328 10.79 21.71 -30.92
C ILE A 328 10.60 21.60 -32.43
N GLU A 329 11.65 21.79 -33.22
CA GLU A 329 11.59 21.70 -34.69
C GLU A 329 11.08 20.32 -35.15
N GLN A 330 11.59 19.26 -34.51
CA GLN A 330 11.21 17.89 -34.89
C GLN A 330 9.74 17.59 -34.56
N VAL A 331 9.21 18.20 -33.47
CA VAL A 331 7.82 18.02 -33.06
C VAL A 331 6.90 18.86 -33.95
N GLU A 332 7.34 20.03 -34.41
CA GLU A 332 6.63 20.86 -35.38
C GLU A 332 6.48 20.16 -36.72
N GLU A 333 7.50 19.38 -37.13
CA GLU A 333 7.44 18.59 -38.35
C GLU A 333 6.42 17.46 -38.28
N GLN A 334 6.30 16.80 -37.13
CA GLN A 334 5.43 15.61 -36.97
C GLN A 334 5.24 15.26 -35.49
N ASP A 335 4.10 14.74 -35.15
CA ASP A 335 3.83 14.14 -33.84
C ASP A 335 4.88 13.04 -33.55
N ARG A 336 5.38 12.99 -32.32
CA ARG A 336 6.42 12.03 -31.93
C ARG A 336 5.89 11.09 -30.84
N PHE A 337 6.20 9.82 -30.99
CA PHE A 337 5.84 8.75 -30.05
C PHE A 337 7.11 8.19 -29.40
N LEU A 338 7.05 7.92 -28.11
CA LEU A 338 8.12 7.28 -27.34
C LEU A 338 7.57 6.08 -26.57
N ALA A 339 8.17 4.91 -26.76
CA ALA A 339 7.76 3.66 -26.11
C ALA A 339 8.63 3.41 -24.85
N PHE A 340 8.17 3.89 -23.70
CA PHE A 340 8.88 3.65 -22.44
C PHE A 340 8.58 2.25 -21.90
N PRO A 341 9.54 1.58 -21.25
CA PRO A 341 10.92 1.99 -20.91
C PRO A 341 11.96 1.62 -21.98
N TYR A 342 11.54 1.22 -23.16
CA TYR A 342 12.43 0.71 -24.22
C TYR A 342 13.19 1.84 -24.91
N GLU A 343 12.56 2.98 -25.07
CA GLU A 343 13.18 4.18 -25.62
C GLU A 343 13.54 5.17 -24.51
N SER A 344 14.55 5.99 -24.76
CA SER A 344 15.08 6.97 -23.81
C SER A 344 14.11 8.11 -23.59
N ILE A 345 13.94 8.52 -22.34
CA ILE A 345 13.16 9.70 -21.96
C ILE A 345 13.90 11.01 -22.28
N ARG A 346 15.19 10.95 -22.63
CA ARG A 346 16.02 12.16 -22.87
C ARG A 346 15.44 13.10 -23.93
N PRO A 347 14.95 12.64 -25.10
CA PRO A 347 14.33 13.55 -26.07
C PRO A 347 13.17 14.35 -25.48
N PHE A 348 12.33 13.70 -24.65
CA PHE A 348 11.20 14.36 -23.99
C PHE A 348 11.68 15.41 -22.98
N LEU A 349 12.69 15.11 -22.16
CA LEU A 349 13.26 16.09 -21.23
C LEU A 349 13.92 17.24 -21.97
N THR A 350 14.58 16.97 -23.10
CA THR A 350 15.17 18.02 -23.96
C THR A 350 14.06 18.94 -24.49
N LEU A 351 12.94 18.37 -24.96
CA LEU A 351 11.80 19.14 -25.44
C LEU A 351 11.27 20.08 -24.35
N LEU A 352 11.10 19.57 -23.11
CA LEU A 352 10.61 20.38 -21.99
C LEU A 352 11.57 21.52 -21.66
N ASN A 353 12.87 21.25 -21.63
CA ASN A 353 13.90 22.28 -21.37
C ASN A 353 13.95 23.33 -22.49
N GLU A 354 13.84 22.92 -23.73
CA GLU A 354 13.77 23.86 -24.86
C GLU A 354 12.50 24.71 -24.78
N ALA A 355 11.34 24.08 -24.54
CA ALA A 355 10.06 24.77 -24.41
C ALA A 355 10.06 25.78 -23.25
N GLY A 356 10.67 25.40 -22.12
CA GLY A 356 10.77 26.28 -20.94
C GLY A 356 11.56 27.56 -21.20
N ARG A 357 12.50 27.52 -22.16
CA ARG A 357 13.41 28.65 -22.47
C ARG A 357 13.04 29.43 -23.73
N ASP A 358 12.27 28.81 -24.62
CA ASP A 358 11.92 29.42 -25.91
C ASP A 358 10.88 30.52 -25.73
N PRO A 359 11.15 31.79 -26.12
CA PRO A 359 10.19 32.88 -25.92
C PRO A 359 8.92 32.72 -26.77
N GLN A 360 8.93 31.89 -27.81
CA GLN A 360 7.75 31.62 -28.64
C GLN A 360 6.78 30.63 -28.01
N VAL A 361 7.23 29.85 -27.00
CA VAL A 361 6.39 28.93 -26.26
C VAL A 361 5.65 29.71 -25.17
N VAL A 362 4.32 29.71 -25.22
CA VAL A 362 3.46 30.42 -24.25
C VAL A 362 3.04 29.47 -23.13
N SER A 363 2.71 28.21 -23.46
CA SER A 363 2.20 27.27 -22.45
C SER A 363 2.68 25.83 -22.72
N ILE A 364 2.78 25.05 -21.65
CA ILE A 364 3.07 23.61 -21.70
C ILE A 364 1.86 22.89 -21.07
N LYS A 365 1.21 22.05 -21.84
CA LYS A 365 0.07 21.26 -21.38
C LYS A 365 0.45 19.79 -21.36
N MET A 366 0.27 19.14 -20.20
CA MET A 366 0.76 17.76 -20.03
C MET A 366 -0.20 16.97 -19.15
N THR A 367 -0.45 15.72 -19.53
CA THR A 367 -1.13 14.74 -18.68
C THR A 367 -0.08 13.88 -17.99
N LEU A 368 -0.11 13.87 -16.67
CA LEU A 368 0.79 13.08 -15.83
C LEU A 368 -0.03 11.99 -15.14
N TYR A 369 0.42 10.73 -15.22
CA TYR A 369 -0.23 9.61 -14.55
C TYR A 369 0.35 9.37 -13.15
N ARG A 370 1.67 9.11 -13.08
CA ARG A 370 2.41 8.99 -11.82
C ARG A 370 3.74 9.72 -11.96
N VAL A 371 4.14 10.40 -10.91
CA VAL A 371 5.36 11.20 -10.90
C VAL A 371 6.24 10.75 -9.73
N ALA A 372 7.53 10.54 -10.00
CA ALA A 372 8.51 10.22 -8.96
C ALA A 372 8.75 11.43 -8.06
N SER A 373 9.12 11.18 -6.80
CA SER A 373 9.40 12.25 -5.82
C SER A 373 10.47 13.23 -6.29
N ASN A 374 11.49 12.76 -7.02
CA ASN A 374 12.56 13.59 -7.58
C ASN A 374 12.51 13.55 -9.10
N SER A 375 11.41 14.01 -9.67
CA SER A 375 11.14 13.92 -11.10
C SER A 375 11.81 15.07 -11.89
N LYS A 376 12.66 14.72 -12.82
CA LYS A 376 13.25 15.68 -13.77
C LYS A 376 12.20 16.36 -14.66
N ILE A 377 11.04 15.73 -14.83
CA ILE A 377 9.90 16.32 -15.55
C ILE A 377 9.36 17.48 -14.71
N VAL A 378 9.15 17.25 -13.42
CA VAL A 378 8.65 18.30 -12.49
C VAL A 378 9.66 19.47 -12.40
N GLU A 379 10.96 19.15 -12.29
CA GLU A 379 12.02 20.15 -12.28
C GLU A 379 11.96 21.05 -13.53
N ALA A 380 11.83 20.42 -14.71
CA ALA A 380 11.76 21.15 -15.99
C ALA A 380 10.48 22.00 -16.09
N LEU A 381 9.35 21.52 -15.54
CA LEU A 381 8.10 22.30 -15.52
C LEU A 381 8.18 23.48 -14.57
N ILE A 382 8.84 23.32 -13.41
CA ILE A 382 9.08 24.42 -12.46
C ILE A 382 9.94 25.50 -13.13
N GLU A 383 11.05 25.09 -13.77
CA GLU A 383 11.92 26.02 -14.52
C GLU A 383 11.13 26.76 -15.62
N ALA A 384 10.27 26.05 -16.34
CA ALA A 384 9.42 26.68 -17.37
C ALA A 384 8.46 27.71 -16.76
N ALA A 385 7.84 27.41 -15.63
CA ALA A 385 6.93 28.34 -14.91
C ALA A 385 7.70 29.58 -14.44
N GLU A 386 8.89 29.39 -13.89
CA GLU A 386 9.77 30.50 -13.45
C GLU A 386 10.18 31.41 -14.63
N ASN A 387 10.26 30.84 -15.83
CA ASN A 387 10.53 31.58 -17.09
C ASN A 387 9.24 32.21 -17.69
N GLY A 388 8.12 32.19 -16.95
CA GLY A 388 6.87 32.85 -17.34
C GLY A 388 5.97 32.04 -18.25
N LYS A 389 6.14 30.70 -18.33
CA LYS A 389 5.26 29.82 -19.13
C LYS A 389 4.06 29.35 -18.30
N ASP A 390 2.95 29.17 -18.96
CA ASP A 390 1.77 28.58 -18.30
C ASP A 390 1.90 27.06 -18.26
N UNK A 391 1.86 26.36 -17.26
CA UNK A 391 1.96 24.96 -17.16
C UNK A 391 0.62 24.39 -16.77
N UNK A 392 0.00 23.52 -17.39
CA UNK A 392 -1.23 22.86 -17.15
C UNK A 392 -0.96 21.42 -17.05
N UNK A 393 -0.82 20.98 -16.00
CA UNK A 393 -0.64 19.59 -15.74
C UNK A 393 -1.97 19.04 -15.35
N UNK A 394 -2.34 18.17 -15.92
CA UNK A 394 -3.50 17.44 -15.64
C UNK A 394 -3.06 16.17 -15.07
N UNK A 395 -3.25 15.95 -14.01
CA UNK A 395 -2.96 14.76 -13.32
C UNK A 395 -4.12 13.87 -13.44
N UNK A 396 -3.89 13.03 -13.93
CA UNK A 396 -4.96 12.13 -14.17
C UNK A 396 -5.22 11.22 -13.02
N UNK A 397 -4.83 11.17 -12.21
CA UNK A 397 -5.04 10.43 -11.15
C UNK A 397 -4.14 10.81 -10.14
N UNK A 398 -4.22 11.67 -10.11
CA UNK A 398 -3.46 12.10 -9.24
C UNK A 398 -3.78 11.57 -8.03
N THR A 399 -3.20 10.63 -7.54
CA THR A 399 -2.93 10.41 -6.14
C THR A 399 -1.98 11.50 -5.71
N ALA A 400 -2.46 12.31 -4.85
CA ALA A 400 -1.84 13.59 -4.52
C ALA A 400 -0.42 13.39 -3.96
N GLY A 401 0.56 13.55 -4.85
CA GLY A 401 1.84 14.04 -4.44
C GLY A 401 1.76 15.54 -4.68
N SER A 402 1.93 16.32 -3.64
CA SER A 402 1.78 17.78 -3.70
C SER A 402 2.70 18.39 -4.75
N VAL A 403 2.14 18.84 -5.84
CA VAL A 403 2.82 19.87 -6.66
C VAL A 403 2.52 21.19 -5.97
N ARG A 404 3.48 21.75 -5.30
CA ARG A 404 3.34 23.09 -4.72
C ARG A 404 2.95 24.07 -5.83
N ARG A 405 1.78 24.66 -5.69
CA ARG A 405 1.43 25.83 -6.51
C ARG A 405 2.35 26.96 -6.07
N GLY A 406 3.19 27.39 -6.99
CA GLY A 406 3.91 28.63 -6.79
C GLY A 406 2.91 29.76 -6.59
N LYS A 407 3.09 30.55 -5.54
CA LYS A 407 2.25 31.74 -5.29
C LYS A 407 2.38 32.68 -6.48
N GLN A 408 1.28 33.03 -7.10
CA GLN A 408 1.21 34.21 -7.94
C GLN A 408 1.21 35.43 -7.01
N HIS A 409 2.18 36.32 -7.18
CA HIS A 409 2.10 37.69 -6.66
C HIS A 409 1.39 38.56 -7.67
#